data_dad53efe9a7b25ca2be15637c8eabf5a
#
_entry.id   dad53efe9a7b25ca2be15637c8eabf5a
#
_cell.length_a   1.000
_cell.length_b   1.000
_cell.length_c   1.000
_cell.angle_alpha   90.00
_cell.angle_beta   90.00
_cell.angle_gamma   90.00
#
_symmetry.space_group_name_H-M   'P 1'
#
loop_
_entity.id
_entity.type
_entity.pdbx_description
1 polymer ?
#
loop_
_entity_poly.entity_id
_entity_poly.type
_entity_poly.pdbx_seq_one_letter_code
_entity_poly.pdbx_strand_id
1 'polypeptide(L)'
;VQKIILWANKHSLKVVPSGGRTGLSGGAVAKDKAVVLSLDKLNQIENFNEIDKTVDCGAGVITEALQDFVKEKSYYFPVDFAARGSSQIGGNIATNAGGIKVIRYGNMREWVAGLEVVTGKGEVLNLNNGMIKNNTGYDFRHLFIGSEGTLGIITKAKIKFTTLPKEEQVLLLA
;
A
#
# COMPACT_ATOMS: atom_id res chain seq x y z
N VAL A 1 2.12 9.21 -12.97
CA VAL A 1 2.14 10.03 -11.74
C VAL A 1 3.17 11.13 -11.87
N GLN A 2 4.48 10.84 -12.08
CA GLN A 2 5.57 11.81 -12.15
C GLN A 2 5.24 13.03 -13.04
N LYS A 3 4.85 12.81 -14.31
CA LYS A 3 4.52 13.90 -15.25
C LYS A 3 3.41 14.82 -14.73
N ILE A 4 2.43 14.26 -13.99
CA ILE A 4 1.33 15.04 -13.40
C ILE A 4 1.85 15.91 -12.25
N ILE A 5 2.74 15.39 -11.40
CA ILE A 5 3.34 16.17 -10.31
C ILE A 5 4.19 17.31 -10.87
N LEU A 6 5.03 17.04 -11.87
CA LEU A 6 5.85 18.09 -12.52
C LEU A 6 4.97 19.17 -13.18
N TRP A 7 3.88 18.76 -13.84
CA TRP A 7 2.90 19.68 -14.40
C TRP A 7 2.20 20.51 -13.32
N ALA A 8 1.75 19.89 -12.25
CA ALA A 8 1.10 20.58 -11.13
C ALA A 8 2.02 21.60 -10.46
N ASN A 9 3.29 21.24 -10.26
CA ASN A 9 4.32 22.16 -9.74
C ASN A 9 4.50 23.38 -10.65
N LYS A 10 4.58 23.16 -11.96
CA LYS A 10 4.71 24.28 -12.93
C LYS A 10 3.53 25.25 -12.86
N HIS A 11 2.34 24.76 -12.50
CA HIS A 11 1.11 25.57 -12.40
C HIS A 11 0.73 25.94 -10.97
N SER A 12 1.60 25.67 -10.00
CA SER A 12 1.36 25.95 -8.56
C SER A 12 0.04 25.32 -8.05
N LEU A 13 -0.30 24.12 -8.53
CA LEU A 13 -1.51 23.40 -8.18
C LEU A 13 -1.24 22.41 -7.05
N LYS A 14 -2.15 22.35 -6.09
CA LYS A 14 -2.17 21.31 -5.06
C LYS A 14 -2.63 19.98 -5.66
N VAL A 15 -2.02 18.86 -5.25
CA VAL A 15 -2.39 17.51 -5.69
C VAL A 15 -2.80 16.69 -4.48
N VAL A 16 -3.94 16.01 -4.56
CA VAL A 16 -4.43 15.08 -3.56
C VAL A 16 -4.49 13.67 -4.16
N PRO A 17 -3.64 12.73 -3.74
CA PRO A 17 -3.73 11.36 -4.20
C PRO A 17 -5.02 10.71 -3.69
N SER A 18 -5.68 9.96 -4.56
CA SER A 18 -6.96 9.30 -4.26
C SER A 18 -6.89 7.83 -4.63
N GLY A 19 -7.06 6.97 -3.63
CA GLY A 19 -7.25 5.53 -3.77
C GLY A 19 -8.71 5.14 -3.53
N GLY A 20 -8.95 4.09 -2.75
CA GLY A 20 -10.29 3.57 -2.46
C GLY A 20 -11.20 4.47 -1.61
N ARG A 21 -10.70 5.56 -1.09
CA ARG A 21 -11.44 6.57 -0.31
C ARG A 21 -12.19 6.01 0.91
N THR A 22 -11.65 4.96 1.51
CA THR A 22 -12.23 4.27 2.66
C THR A 22 -11.76 4.83 4.01
N GLY A 23 -10.77 5.73 4.01
CA GLY A 23 -10.25 6.39 5.22
C GLY A 23 -11.22 7.43 5.78
N LEU A 24 -11.33 7.49 7.11
CA LEU A 24 -12.27 8.37 7.82
C LEU A 24 -11.65 9.71 8.25
N SER A 25 -10.33 9.86 8.17
CA SER A 25 -9.61 11.06 8.61
C SER A 25 -9.65 12.24 7.62
N GLY A 26 -10.25 12.04 6.44
CA GLY A 26 -10.39 13.09 5.44
C GLY A 26 -9.16 13.35 4.57
N GLY A 27 -8.09 12.55 4.67
CA GLY A 27 -6.85 12.74 3.90
C GLY A 27 -7.02 12.68 2.38
N ALA A 28 -8.05 12.00 1.88
CA ALA A 28 -8.39 11.91 0.45
C ALA A 28 -9.34 13.03 -0.04
N VAL A 29 -9.73 13.96 0.83
CA VAL A 29 -10.67 15.06 0.48
C VAL A 29 -9.90 16.21 -0.15
N ALA A 30 -10.17 16.46 -1.42
CA ALA A 30 -9.61 17.61 -2.12
C ALA A 30 -10.36 18.89 -1.73
N LYS A 31 -9.62 19.92 -1.27
CA LYS A 31 -10.12 21.26 -0.97
C LYS A 31 -9.40 22.28 -1.89
N ASP A 32 -9.92 23.49 -1.94
CA ASP A 32 -9.28 24.67 -2.55
C ASP A 32 -8.79 24.44 -4.01
N LYS A 33 -9.64 23.88 -4.86
CA LYS A 33 -9.31 23.62 -6.28
C LYS A 33 -8.10 22.72 -6.49
N ALA A 34 -7.83 21.79 -5.56
CA ALA A 34 -6.77 20.81 -5.71
C ALA A 34 -7.09 19.82 -6.85
N VAL A 35 -6.05 19.34 -7.51
CA VAL A 35 -6.15 18.26 -8.51
C VAL A 35 -6.25 16.92 -7.77
N VAL A 36 -7.29 16.16 -8.03
CA VAL A 36 -7.42 14.79 -7.52
C VAL A 36 -6.69 13.85 -8.48
N LEU A 37 -5.69 13.15 -7.96
CA LEU A 37 -4.93 12.15 -8.70
C LEU A 37 -5.43 10.76 -8.32
N SER A 38 -6.33 10.19 -9.15
CA SER A 38 -6.76 8.79 -8.98
C SER A 38 -5.61 7.83 -9.31
N LEU A 39 -5.44 6.83 -8.46
CA LEU A 39 -4.48 5.74 -8.63
C LEU A 39 -5.15 4.43 -9.11
N ASP A 40 -6.44 4.44 -9.40
CA ASP A 40 -7.24 3.26 -9.76
C ASP A 40 -6.64 2.45 -10.93
N LYS A 41 -5.97 3.12 -11.87
CA LYS A 41 -5.34 2.48 -13.03
C LYS A 41 -4.00 1.79 -12.73
N LEU A 42 -3.44 1.99 -11.55
CA LEU A 42 -2.23 1.30 -11.09
C LEU A 42 -2.63 -0.01 -10.37
N ASN A 43 -3.32 -0.90 -11.06
CA ASN A 43 -3.97 -2.08 -10.48
C ASN A 43 -3.35 -3.42 -10.91
N GLN A 44 -2.11 -3.42 -11.37
CA GLN A 44 -1.39 -4.62 -11.77
C GLN A 44 -0.87 -5.38 -10.55
N ILE A 45 -0.98 -6.72 -10.59
CA ILE A 45 -0.34 -7.66 -9.66
C ILE A 45 0.63 -8.49 -10.49
N GLU A 46 1.93 -8.41 -10.17
CA GLU A 46 3.02 -8.95 -10.99
C GLU A 46 4.09 -9.60 -10.11
N ASN A 47 5.02 -10.31 -10.74
CA ASN A 47 6.25 -10.79 -10.12
C ASN A 47 6.02 -11.57 -8.81
N PHE A 48 5.02 -12.47 -8.82
CA PHE A 48 4.83 -13.38 -7.69
C PHE A 48 6.08 -14.24 -7.49
N ASN A 49 6.65 -14.16 -6.29
CA ASN A 49 7.86 -14.90 -5.91
C ASN A 49 7.54 -15.77 -4.69
N GLU A 50 7.46 -17.06 -4.93
CA GLU A 50 7.17 -18.06 -3.91
C GLU A 50 8.30 -18.22 -2.89
N ILE A 51 9.56 -18.10 -3.35
CA ILE A 51 10.75 -18.30 -2.50
C ILE A 51 10.82 -17.16 -1.47
N ASP A 52 10.74 -15.91 -1.92
CA ASP A 52 10.79 -14.73 -1.06
C ASP A 52 9.44 -14.41 -0.43
N LYS A 53 8.38 -15.11 -0.82
CA LYS A 53 6.99 -14.83 -0.40
C LYS A 53 6.61 -13.37 -0.61
N THR A 54 6.86 -12.86 -1.82
CA THR A 54 6.57 -11.48 -2.19
C THR A 54 5.84 -11.39 -3.52
N VAL A 55 5.11 -10.30 -3.71
CA VAL A 55 4.42 -9.97 -4.95
C VAL A 55 4.46 -8.47 -5.17
N ASP A 56 4.61 -8.03 -6.42
CA ASP A 56 4.55 -6.62 -6.78
C ASP A 56 3.10 -6.20 -7.02
N CYS A 57 2.70 -5.11 -6.38
CA CYS A 57 1.36 -4.53 -6.52
C CYS A 57 1.44 -3.06 -6.90
N GLY A 58 0.68 -2.66 -7.90
CA GLY A 58 0.36 -1.25 -8.12
C GLY A 58 -0.45 -0.67 -6.97
N ALA A 59 -0.33 0.63 -6.72
CA ALA A 59 -0.99 1.30 -5.60
C ALA A 59 -2.52 1.22 -5.62
N GLY A 60 -3.12 1.06 -6.81
CA GLY A 60 -4.57 0.95 -7.04
C GLY A 60 -5.11 -0.48 -6.92
N VAL A 61 -4.29 -1.48 -6.60
CA VAL A 61 -4.76 -2.85 -6.36
C VAL A 61 -5.69 -2.86 -5.15
N ILE A 62 -6.89 -3.45 -5.31
CA ILE A 62 -7.85 -3.63 -4.22
C ILE A 62 -7.32 -4.69 -3.25
N THR A 63 -7.48 -4.46 -1.96
CA THR A 63 -6.96 -5.35 -0.91
C THR A 63 -7.49 -6.78 -1.06
N GLU A 64 -8.78 -6.94 -1.27
CA GLU A 64 -9.42 -8.24 -1.47
C GLU A 64 -8.90 -8.96 -2.73
N ALA A 65 -8.68 -8.20 -3.83
CA ALA A 65 -8.10 -8.77 -5.04
C ALA A 65 -6.68 -9.33 -4.80
N LEU A 66 -5.86 -8.67 -3.98
CA LEU A 66 -4.57 -9.22 -3.57
C LEU A 66 -4.72 -10.46 -2.68
N GLN A 67 -5.68 -10.44 -1.74
CA GLN A 67 -5.97 -11.60 -0.87
C GLN A 67 -6.38 -12.81 -1.71
N ASP A 68 -7.28 -12.64 -2.66
CA ASP A 68 -7.74 -13.71 -3.54
C ASP A 68 -6.60 -14.23 -4.43
N PHE A 69 -5.83 -13.33 -5.03
CA PHE A 69 -4.68 -13.68 -5.86
C PHE A 69 -3.65 -14.58 -5.14
N VAL A 70 -3.30 -14.25 -3.89
CA VAL A 70 -2.35 -15.08 -3.13
C VAL A 70 -3.00 -16.35 -2.58
N LYS A 71 -4.30 -16.32 -2.27
CA LYS A 71 -5.08 -17.47 -1.81
C LYS A 71 -5.21 -18.55 -2.88
N GLU A 72 -5.43 -18.18 -4.13
CA GLU A 72 -5.42 -19.09 -5.28
C GLU A 72 -4.09 -19.85 -5.42
N LYS A 73 -3.01 -19.29 -4.89
CA LYS A 73 -1.67 -19.89 -4.86
C LYS A 73 -1.35 -20.58 -3.53
N SER A 74 -2.37 -20.82 -2.68
CA SER A 74 -2.24 -21.45 -1.35
C SER A 74 -1.44 -20.62 -0.34
N TYR A 75 -1.46 -19.28 -0.48
CA TYR A 75 -0.82 -18.34 0.44
C TYR A 75 -1.85 -17.40 1.08
N TYR A 76 -1.37 -16.56 1.98
CA TYR A 76 -2.22 -15.70 2.80
C TYR A 76 -1.65 -14.28 2.94
N PHE A 77 -2.48 -13.27 2.65
CA PHE A 77 -2.20 -11.88 2.98
C PHE A 77 -3.13 -11.45 4.11
N PRO A 78 -2.62 -11.20 5.35
CA PRO A 78 -3.45 -11.14 6.55
C PRO A 78 -4.03 -9.76 6.88
N VAL A 79 -3.67 -8.70 6.15
CA VAL A 79 -4.25 -7.38 6.38
C VAL A 79 -5.72 -7.41 5.99
N ASP A 80 -6.61 -7.38 6.98
CA ASP A 80 -8.04 -7.65 6.81
C ASP A 80 -8.90 -6.72 7.66
N PHE A 81 -9.83 -6.00 7.01
CA PHE A 81 -10.76 -5.08 7.63
C PHE A 81 -12.03 -4.92 6.76
N ALA A 82 -13.08 -4.32 7.30
CA ALA A 82 -14.38 -4.25 6.64
C ALA A 82 -14.36 -3.65 5.23
N ALA A 83 -13.49 -2.67 4.98
CA ALA A 83 -13.39 -1.99 3.69
C ALA A 83 -12.46 -2.69 2.67
N ARG A 84 -12.02 -3.95 2.90
CA ARG A 84 -11.07 -4.65 2.02
C ARG A 84 -11.50 -4.72 0.55
N GLY A 85 -12.80 -4.82 0.29
CA GLY A 85 -13.37 -4.88 -1.07
C GLY A 85 -13.31 -3.55 -1.85
N SER A 86 -12.89 -2.46 -1.20
CA SER A 86 -12.81 -1.13 -1.84
C SER A 86 -11.48 -0.44 -1.58
N SER A 87 -10.81 -0.73 -0.48
CA SER A 87 -9.53 -0.13 -0.13
C SER A 87 -8.43 -0.57 -1.09
N GLN A 88 -7.49 0.32 -1.35
CA GLN A 88 -6.38 0.08 -2.27
C GLN A 88 -5.05 0.01 -1.52
N ILE A 89 -4.14 -0.83 -2.02
CA ILE A 89 -2.84 -1.12 -1.38
C ILE A 89 -2.04 0.15 -1.12
N GLY A 90 -1.98 1.10 -2.05
CA GLY A 90 -1.27 2.37 -1.84
C GLY A 90 -1.86 3.20 -0.71
N GLY A 91 -3.19 3.26 -0.59
CA GLY A 91 -3.89 3.92 0.51
C GLY A 91 -3.65 3.23 1.85
N ASN A 92 -3.71 1.90 1.87
CA ASN A 92 -3.43 1.10 3.08
C ASN A 92 -2.01 1.31 3.60
N ILE A 93 -1.04 1.41 2.70
CA ILE A 93 0.36 1.71 3.06
C ILE A 93 0.46 3.15 3.58
N ALA A 94 -0.14 4.11 2.86
CA ALA A 94 -0.08 5.52 3.23
C ALA A 94 -0.69 5.81 4.61
N THR A 95 -1.68 5.04 5.04
CA THR A 95 -2.31 5.15 6.37
C THR A 95 -1.77 4.15 7.39
N ASN A 96 -0.83 3.27 6.99
CA ASN A 96 -0.38 2.13 7.80
C ASN A 96 -1.57 1.33 8.35
N ALA A 97 -2.47 0.92 7.47
CA ALA A 97 -3.72 0.28 7.85
C ALA A 97 -3.49 -0.95 8.75
N GLY A 98 -4.30 -1.04 9.79
CA GLY A 98 -4.33 -2.19 10.70
C GLY A 98 -5.32 -3.25 10.23
N GLY A 99 -6.22 -3.66 11.12
CA GLY A 99 -7.29 -4.61 10.83
C GLY A 99 -7.58 -5.50 12.02
N ILE A 100 -8.51 -6.42 11.84
CA ILE A 100 -8.97 -7.31 12.92
C ILE A 100 -7.92 -8.35 13.35
N LYS A 101 -6.91 -8.60 12.51
CA LYS A 101 -5.87 -9.62 12.75
C LYS A 101 -4.53 -9.00 13.19
N VAL A 102 -4.52 -7.71 13.53
CA VAL A 102 -3.31 -6.93 13.82
C VAL A 102 -2.49 -7.47 14.99
N ILE A 103 -3.13 -8.04 16.01
CA ILE A 103 -2.45 -8.59 17.19
C ILE A 103 -1.49 -9.72 16.79
N ARG A 104 -1.89 -10.55 15.81
CA ARG A 104 -1.07 -11.67 15.34
C ARG A 104 -0.12 -11.28 14.22
N TYR A 105 -0.58 -10.46 13.29
CA TYR A 105 0.11 -10.27 12.00
C TYR A 105 0.69 -8.86 11.82
N GLY A 106 0.45 -7.95 12.75
CA GLY A 106 0.91 -6.56 12.64
C GLY A 106 0.09 -5.73 11.66
N ASN A 107 0.51 -4.50 11.48
CA ASN A 107 -0.08 -3.53 10.55
C ASN A 107 0.48 -3.71 9.13
N MET A 108 -0.03 -2.92 8.19
CA MET A 108 0.44 -2.89 6.79
C MET A 108 1.95 -2.74 6.68
N ARG A 109 2.60 -1.98 7.58
CA ARG A 109 4.05 -1.79 7.68
C ARG A 109 4.85 -3.09 7.65
N GLU A 110 4.37 -4.12 8.34
CA GLU A 110 5.04 -5.42 8.46
C GLU A 110 5.06 -6.17 7.12
N TRP A 111 4.15 -5.83 6.22
CA TRP A 111 3.93 -6.54 4.96
C TRP A 111 4.56 -5.85 3.75
N VAL A 112 5.16 -4.67 3.92
CA VAL A 112 5.82 -3.92 2.85
C VAL A 112 7.30 -4.30 2.77
N ALA A 113 7.72 -4.95 1.69
CA ALA A 113 9.11 -5.30 1.42
C ALA A 113 9.86 -4.25 0.58
N GLY A 114 9.15 -3.50 -0.26
CA GLY A 114 9.70 -2.44 -1.09
C GLY A 114 8.64 -1.44 -1.51
N LEU A 115 9.05 -0.24 -1.90
CA LEU A 115 8.17 0.83 -2.38
C LEU A 115 8.76 1.55 -3.59
N GLU A 116 7.89 1.90 -4.52
CA GLU A 116 8.14 2.97 -5.48
C GLU A 116 7.28 4.17 -5.09
N VAL A 117 7.90 5.33 -4.98
CA VAL A 117 7.25 6.57 -4.53
C VAL A 117 7.62 7.71 -5.45
N VAL A 118 6.66 8.55 -5.80
CA VAL A 118 6.90 9.83 -6.46
C VAL A 118 6.81 10.95 -5.44
N THR A 119 7.91 11.67 -5.23
CA THR A 119 7.97 12.79 -4.29
C THR A 119 7.20 14.02 -4.80
N GLY A 120 6.96 14.99 -3.92
CA GLY A 120 6.39 16.28 -4.31
C GLY A 120 7.21 17.07 -5.34
N LYS A 121 8.51 16.75 -5.48
CA LYS A 121 9.38 17.32 -6.53
C LYS A 121 9.29 16.57 -7.86
N GLY A 122 8.57 15.45 -7.91
CA GLY A 122 8.48 14.59 -9.09
C GLY A 122 9.65 13.62 -9.24
N GLU A 123 10.45 13.40 -8.21
CA GLU A 123 11.50 12.38 -8.18
C GLU A 123 10.87 11.01 -7.93
N VAL A 124 11.35 9.99 -8.66
CA VAL A 124 10.93 8.60 -8.45
C VAL A 124 11.95 7.91 -7.55
N LEU A 125 11.50 7.46 -6.40
CA LEU A 125 12.32 6.74 -5.42
C LEU A 125 11.95 5.27 -5.41
N ASN A 126 12.96 4.40 -5.54
CA ASN A 126 12.81 2.96 -5.34
C ASN A 126 13.46 2.58 -4.01
N LEU A 127 12.64 2.21 -3.04
CA LEU A 127 13.05 1.99 -1.66
C LEU A 127 13.08 0.49 -1.35
N ASN A 128 14.28 0.01 -1.01
CA ASN A 128 14.54 -1.38 -0.60
C ASN A 128 14.12 -2.47 -1.61
N ASN A 129 14.32 -2.39 -2.82
CA ASN A 129 14.13 -3.39 -3.91
C ASN A 129 13.60 -4.81 -3.53
N GLY A 130 12.96 -4.95 -2.36
CA GLY A 130 12.34 -6.17 -1.87
C GLY A 130 13.26 -7.16 -1.18
N MET A 131 14.50 -6.80 -0.86
CA MET A 131 15.36 -7.68 -0.07
C MET A 131 14.80 -7.85 1.34
N ILE A 132 14.61 -9.12 1.77
CA ILE A 132 14.11 -9.46 3.11
C ILE A 132 15.13 -9.05 4.18
N LYS A 133 16.41 -9.35 3.93
CA LYS A 133 17.51 -8.91 4.78
C LYS A 133 18.28 -7.80 4.09
N ASN A 134 18.11 -6.57 4.57
CA ASN A 134 18.85 -5.41 4.11
C ASN A 134 19.33 -4.58 5.31
N ASN A 135 20.62 -4.64 5.60
CA ASN A 135 21.25 -3.90 6.69
C ASN A 135 21.97 -2.62 6.18
N THR A 136 21.71 -2.21 4.95
CA THR A 136 22.39 -1.09 4.29
C THR A 136 21.68 0.22 4.58
N GLY A 137 22.24 1.05 5.46
CA GLY A 137 21.76 2.40 5.73
C GLY A 137 20.39 2.47 6.41
N TYR A 138 19.73 3.61 6.25
CA TYR A 138 18.39 3.84 6.79
C TYR A 138 17.31 3.19 5.93
N ASP A 139 16.28 2.67 6.57
CA ASP A 139 15.10 2.14 5.90
C ASP A 139 14.06 3.25 5.62
N PHE A 140 14.23 3.92 4.52
CA PHE A 140 13.35 5.03 4.13
C PHE A 140 11.91 4.63 3.77
N ARG A 141 11.60 3.33 3.59
CA ARG A 141 10.21 2.88 3.43
C ARG A 141 9.33 3.35 4.58
N HIS A 142 9.90 3.28 5.79
CA HIS A 142 9.17 3.61 7.01
C HIS A 142 8.81 5.09 7.16
N LEU A 143 9.41 5.99 6.37
CA LEU A 143 8.99 7.39 6.29
C LEU A 143 7.69 7.54 5.51
N PHE A 144 7.53 6.76 4.44
CA PHE A 144 6.35 6.86 3.57
C PHE A 144 5.16 6.05 4.07
N ILE A 145 5.40 4.97 4.82
CA ILE A 145 4.35 4.17 5.44
C ILE A 145 3.73 4.95 6.60
N GLY A 146 2.46 5.32 6.48
CA GLY A 146 1.75 6.15 7.45
C GLY A 146 1.92 7.66 7.22
N SER A 147 2.53 8.08 6.09
CA SER A 147 2.72 9.50 5.76
C SER A 147 1.48 10.18 5.16
N GLU A 148 0.43 9.43 4.85
CA GLU A 148 -0.84 9.89 4.27
C GLU A 148 -0.67 10.77 3.02
N GLY A 149 0.34 10.47 2.19
CA GLY A 149 0.63 11.21 0.95
C GLY A 149 1.38 12.54 1.15
N THR A 150 1.73 12.92 2.38
CA THR A 150 2.39 14.22 2.68
C THR A 150 3.85 14.27 2.21
N LEU A 151 4.53 13.14 2.12
CA LEU A 151 5.93 13.03 1.68
C LEU A 151 6.07 12.61 0.22
N GLY A 152 5.05 11.95 -0.33
CA GLY A 152 5.05 11.44 -1.70
C GLY A 152 3.89 10.52 -1.98
N ILE A 153 3.75 10.14 -3.23
CA ILE A 153 2.66 9.30 -3.73
C ILE A 153 3.22 7.90 -4.01
N ILE A 154 2.73 6.91 -3.30
CA ILE A 154 3.08 5.51 -3.53
C ILE A 154 2.45 5.08 -4.85
N THR A 155 3.26 4.55 -5.77
CA THR A 155 2.83 4.09 -7.09
C THR A 155 2.90 2.58 -7.24
N LYS A 156 3.88 1.93 -6.58
CA LYS A 156 4.04 0.49 -6.57
C LYS A 156 4.59 0.03 -5.22
N ALA A 157 4.22 -1.15 -4.80
CA ALA A 157 4.75 -1.79 -3.60
C ALA A 157 5.09 -3.25 -3.85
N LYS A 158 6.16 -3.72 -3.22
CA LYS A 158 6.43 -5.14 -3.06
C LYS A 158 5.85 -5.59 -1.72
N ILE A 159 4.85 -6.46 -1.78
CA ILE A 159 4.08 -6.92 -0.62
C ILE A 159 4.51 -8.34 -0.25
N LYS A 160 4.72 -8.56 1.04
CA LYS A 160 4.95 -9.90 1.60
C LYS A 160 3.63 -10.62 1.80
N PHE A 161 3.66 -11.93 1.69
CA PHE A 161 2.58 -12.82 2.08
C PHE A 161 3.11 -13.99 2.91
N THR A 162 2.25 -14.79 3.50
CA THR A 162 2.61 -15.92 4.36
C THR A 162 1.83 -17.17 3.99
N THR A 163 2.09 -18.27 4.69
CA THR A 163 1.32 -19.51 4.53
C THR A 163 -0.08 -19.37 5.10
N LEU A 164 -1.04 -20.07 4.50
CA LEU A 164 -2.38 -20.16 5.04
C LEU A 164 -2.35 -20.72 6.47
N PRO A 165 -3.18 -20.18 7.39
CA PRO A 165 -3.38 -20.81 8.69
C PRO A 165 -3.97 -22.22 8.48
N LYS A 166 -3.51 -23.19 9.28
CA LYS A 166 -4.00 -24.58 9.18
C LYS A 166 -5.44 -24.70 9.65
N GLU A 167 -5.79 -23.94 10.69
CA GLU A 167 -7.12 -23.91 11.29
C GLU A 167 -7.44 -22.51 11.82
N GLU A 168 -8.69 -22.11 11.73
CA GLU A 168 -9.24 -20.93 12.40
C GLU A 168 -10.39 -21.39 13.30
N GLN A 169 -10.38 -20.95 14.55
CA GLN A 169 -11.43 -21.27 15.52
C GLN A 169 -11.94 -19.98 16.17
N VAL A 170 -13.24 -19.93 16.43
CA VAL A 170 -13.88 -18.84 17.17
C VAL A 170 -14.30 -19.37 18.52
N LEU A 171 -13.83 -18.74 19.59
CA LEU A 171 -14.20 -19.06 20.95
C LEU A 171 -15.02 -17.90 21.53
N LEU A 172 -16.25 -18.20 21.91
CA LEU A 172 -17.10 -17.27 22.67
C LEU A 172 -17.02 -17.65 24.14
N LEU A 173 -16.51 -16.71 24.95
CA LEU A 173 -16.45 -16.86 26.40
C LEU A 173 -17.53 -15.98 27.03
N ALA A 174 -18.37 -16.56 27.86
CA ALA A 174 -19.38 -15.87 28.65
C ALA A 174 -18.89 -15.67 30.08
#